data_792bc14fa628b7c46ca2e06fa4b36782
#
_entry.id   792bc14fa628b7c46ca2e06fa4b36782
#
_cell.length_a   1.000
_cell.length_b   1.000
_cell.length_c   1.000
_cell.angle_alpha   90.00
_cell.angle_beta   90.00
_cell.angle_gamma   90.00
#
_symmetry.space_group_name_H-M   'P 1'
#
loop_
_entity.id
_entity.type
_entity.pdbx_description
1 polymer ?
#
loop_
_entity_poly.entity_id
_entity_poly.type
_entity_poly.pdbx_seq_one_letter_code
_entity_poly.pdbx_strand_id
1 'polypeptide(L)'
;KQKIIHLRGEHIYEIPLLYRKGRAYRGYALINGYDVAGISYELSFACSLRIGEVLGLQWSNVNITDKNIDDDNAYIDIKQELVEAHVTSLEVLENKDVIFEFPYSIDKANRKTKTILKKPKTESSIRRIWLPKTLAYILKQWKQEQEEYKEYFGSEYRDYDLVVCLEDGKFCSQSVIRKGFKNLAEAAGLPYVVFHYQSILYILLVP
;
A
#
# COMPACT_ATOMS: atom_id res chain seq x y z
N LYS A 1 19.07 -15.08 -20.28
CA LYS A 1 17.93 -15.15 -21.23
C LYS A 1 16.70 -14.81 -20.45
N GLN A 2 16.07 -13.66 -20.73
CA GLN A 2 14.81 -13.26 -20.15
C GLN A 2 13.69 -14.12 -20.79
N LYS A 3 12.87 -14.71 -19.98
CA LYS A 3 11.68 -15.46 -20.41
C LYS A 3 10.48 -14.52 -20.27
N ILE A 4 9.81 -14.23 -21.35
CA ILE A 4 8.57 -13.44 -21.36
C ILE A 4 7.42 -14.43 -21.22
N ILE A 5 6.61 -14.28 -20.19
CA ILE A 5 5.39 -15.08 -20.00
C ILE A 5 4.20 -14.20 -20.41
N HIS A 6 3.45 -14.65 -21.41
CA HIS A 6 2.20 -13.99 -21.82
C HIS A 6 1.04 -14.62 -21.04
N LEU A 7 0.42 -13.85 -20.15
CA LEU A 7 -0.85 -14.19 -19.53
C LEU A 7 -1.89 -13.13 -19.94
N ARG A 8 -2.91 -13.57 -20.67
CA ARG A 8 -4.08 -12.77 -21.09
C ARG A 8 -3.79 -11.47 -21.86
N GLY A 9 -2.76 -11.45 -22.71
CA GLY A 9 -2.51 -10.33 -23.61
C GLY A 9 -1.68 -9.18 -23.05
N GLU A 10 -1.22 -9.26 -21.82
CA GLU A 10 -0.32 -8.28 -21.20
C GLU A 10 1.13 -8.71 -21.26
N HIS A 11 2.02 -7.75 -21.58
CA HIS A 11 3.46 -7.98 -21.56
C HIS A 11 3.99 -7.94 -20.13
N ILE A 12 4.15 -9.10 -19.51
CA ILE A 12 4.79 -9.22 -18.21
C ILE A 12 6.30 -9.37 -18.42
N TYR A 13 7.06 -8.38 -17.99
CA TYR A 13 8.51 -8.47 -17.99
C TYR A 13 8.95 -9.42 -16.88
N GLU A 14 9.69 -10.47 -17.25
CA GLU A 14 10.34 -11.35 -16.30
C GLU A 14 11.41 -10.56 -15.53
N ILE A 15 11.10 -10.16 -14.30
CA ILE A 15 12.13 -9.70 -13.38
C ILE A 15 12.90 -10.94 -12.97
N PRO A 16 14.23 -11.00 -13.19
CA PRO A 16 15.01 -12.18 -12.87
C PRO A 16 14.77 -12.56 -11.41
N LEU A 17 14.33 -13.78 -11.18
CA LEU A 17 14.27 -14.42 -9.86
C LEU A 17 15.70 -14.55 -9.32
N LEU A 18 16.27 -13.44 -8.84
CA LEU A 18 17.54 -13.43 -8.16
C LEU A 18 17.31 -13.90 -6.72
N TYR A 19 17.75 -15.04 -6.43
CA TYR A 19 17.96 -15.90 -5.26
C TYR A 19 17.84 -15.31 -3.83
N ARG A 20 17.09 -14.22 -3.60
CA ARG A 20 16.84 -13.65 -2.27
C ARG A 20 15.35 -13.61 -1.98
N LYS A 21 14.95 -14.14 -0.82
CA LYS A 21 13.55 -14.33 -0.39
C LYS A 21 12.62 -13.14 -0.67
N GLY A 22 13.07 -11.89 -0.43
CA GLY A 22 12.27 -10.69 -0.71
C GLY A 22 11.97 -10.45 -2.21
N ARG A 23 12.89 -10.80 -3.12
CA ARG A 23 12.65 -10.68 -4.57
C ARG A 23 11.70 -11.74 -5.12
N ALA A 24 11.61 -12.91 -4.48
CA ALA A 24 10.63 -13.91 -4.87
C ALA A 24 9.20 -13.45 -4.57
N TYR A 25 8.96 -12.78 -3.43
CA TYR A 25 7.66 -12.19 -3.12
C TYR A 25 7.26 -11.15 -4.16
N ARG A 26 8.19 -10.25 -4.50
CA ARG A 26 7.96 -9.21 -5.50
C ARG A 26 7.63 -9.80 -6.87
N GLY A 27 8.43 -10.75 -7.34
CA GLY A 27 8.17 -11.43 -8.60
C GLY A 27 6.80 -12.11 -8.64
N TYR A 28 6.38 -12.71 -7.53
CA TYR A 28 5.07 -13.35 -7.44
C TYR A 28 3.91 -12.34 -7.49
N ALA A 29 4.02 -11.23 -6.79
CA ALA A 29 3.02 -10.15 -6.83
C ALA A 29 2.85 -9.59 -8.24
N LEU A 30 3.94 -9.38 -8.98
CA LEU A 30 3.91 -8.91 -10.37
C LEU A 30 3.28 -9.92 -11.35
N ILE A 31 3.47 -11.22 -11.13
CA ILE A 31 2.92 -12.28 -12.00
C ILE A 31 1.40 -12.41 -11.83
N ASN A 32 0.88 -12.21 -10.63
CA ASN A 32 -0.54 -12.38 -10.32
C ASN A 32 -1.36 -11.10 -10.43
N GLY A 33 -0.76 -10.01 -10.89
CA GLY A 33 -1.38 -8.69 -10.96
C GLY A 33 -1.29 -7.94 -9.63
N TYR A 34 -1.68 -6.67 -9.67
CA TYR A 34 -1.69 -5.84 -8.48
C TYR A 34 -3.06 -5.96 -7.80
N ASP A 35 -3.06 -6.56 -6.65
CA ASP A 35 -4.15 -6.41 -5.70
C ASP A 35 -3.71 -5.48 -4.56
N VAL A 36 -4.62 -5.21 -3.66
CA VAL A 36 -4.38 -4.35 -2.49
C VAL A 36 -3.19 -4.83 -1.66
N ALA A 37 -2.98 -6.15 -1.56
CA ALA A 37 -1.85 -6.74 -0.83
C ALA A 37 -0.54 -6.57 -1.60
N GLY A 38 -0.55 -6.76 -2.91
CA GLY A 38 0.61 -6.59 -3.79
C GLY A 38 1.14 -5.14 -3.77
N ILE A 39 0.25 -4.15 -3.95
CA ILE A 39 0.62 -2.73 -3.87
C ILE A 39 1.15 -2.36 -2.47
N SER A 40 0.50 -2.85 -1.42
CA SER A 40 0.97 -2.63 -0.04
C SER A 40 2.35 -3.21 0.20
N TYR A 41 2.64 -4.37 -0.38
CA TYR A 41 3.94 -5.00 -0.32
C TYR A 41 5.01 -4.18 -1.06
N GLU A 42 4.75 -3.75 -2.29
CA GLU A 42 5.69 -2.94 -3.07
C GLU A 42 6.04 -1.63 -2.36
N LEU A 43 5.05 -0.92 -1.82
CA LEU A 43 5.24 0.30 -1.03
C LEU A 43 6.06 0.04 0.24
N SER A 44 5.73 -1.02 0.99
CA SER A 44 6.45 -1.37 2.20
C SER A 44 7.89 -1.80 1.93
N PHE A 45 8.11 -2.59 0.89
CA PHE A 45 9.42 -3.13 0.54
C PHE A 45 10.34 -2.06 -0.05
N ALA A 46 9.89 -1.30 -1.05
CA ALA A 46 10.72 -0.33 -1.75
C ALA A 46 10.92 0.97 -0.95
N CYS A 47 9.94 1.37 -0.12
CA CYS A 47 9.96 2.63 0.61
C CYS A 47 10.11 2.47 2.12
N SER A 48 10.25 1.25 2.62
CA SER A 48 10.33 0.94 4.06
C SER A 48 9.19 1.52 4.89
N LEU A 49 7.96 1.52 4.34
CA LEU A 49 6.79 2.07 5.00
C LEU A 49 6.24 1.13 6.07
N ARG A 50 5.78 1.72 7.18
CA ARG A 50 4.97 1.02 8.16
C ARG A 50 3.57 0.76 7.61
N ILE A 51 2.91 -0.30 8.08
CA ILE A 51 1.56 -0.67 7.58
C ILE A 51 0.54 0.47 7.70
N GLY A 52 0.59 1.26 8.77
CA GLY A 52 -0.28 2.43 8.95
C GLY A 52 0.01 3.54 7.94
N GLU A 53 1.28 3.75 7.59
CA GLU A 53 1.71 4.72 6.57
C GLU A 53 1.27 4.27 5.18
N VAL A 54 1.40 2.96 4.86
CA VAL A 54 0.93 2.38 3.60
C VAL A 54 -0.58 2.56 3.44
N LEU A 55 -1.36 2.21 4.47
CA LEU A 55 -2.81 2.30 4.44
C LEU A 55 -3.33 3.75 4.47
N GLY A 56 -2.56 4.67 5.04
CA GLY A 56 -2.90 6.09 5.13
C GLY A 56 -2.37 6.94 3.98
N LEU A 57 -1.64 6.36 3.01
CA LEU A 57 -1.13 7.09 1.87
C LEU A 57 -2.27 7.50 0.94
N GLN A 58 -2.35 8.79 0.61
CA GLN A 58 -3.32 9.35 -0.33
C GLN A 58 -2.64 9.77 -1.63
N TRP A 59 -3.38 9.73 -2.73
CA TRP A 59 -2.89 10.15 -4.07
C TRP A 59 -2.45 11.61 -4.11
N SER A 60 -3.08 12.47 -3.34
CA SER A 60 -2.66 13.88 -3.17
C SER A 60 -1.25 14.05 -2.62
N ASN A 61 -0.68 12.99 -2.00
CA ASN A 61 0.69 12.95 -1.51
C ASN A 61 1.65 12.14 -2.41
N VAL A 62 1.21 11.77 -3.63
CA VAL A 62 1.99 10.97 -4.59
C VAL A 62 2.26 11.79 -5.85
N ASN A 63 3.52 11.97 -6.20
CA ASN A 63 3.93 12.69 -7.40
C ASN A 63 4.57 11.75 -8.40
N ILE A 64 3.77 11.26 -9.35
CA ILE A 64 4.15 10.30 -10.40
C ILE A 64 3.73 10.77 -11.79
N THR A 65 3.90 12.07 -12.10
CA THR A 65 3.72 12.56 -13.46
C THR A 65 4.75 11.92 -14.39
N ASP A 66 4.45 11.77 -15.67
CA ASP A 66 5.37 11.19 -16.66
C ASP A 66 6.73 11.90 -16.61
N LYS A 67 6.70 13.23 -16.61
CA LYS A 67 7.92 14.03 -16.48
C LYS A 67 8.72 13.70 -15.23
N ASN A 68 8.07 13.57 -14.07
CA ASN A 68 8.78 13.27 -12.82
C ASN A 68 9.32 11.85 -12.80
N ILE A 69 8.64 10.90 -13.44
CA ILE A 69 9.14 9.53 -13.59
C ILE A 69 10.37 9.51 -14.50
N ASP A 70 10.31 10.20 -15.65
CA ASP A 70 11.40 10.25 -16.61
C ASP A 70 12.63 10.94 -16.04
N ASP A 71 12.45 12.01 -15.29
CA ASP A 71 13.50 12.81 -14.65
C ASP A 71 14.03 12.21 -13.32
N ASP A 72 13.62 10.99 -12.92
CA ASP A 72 13.92 10.36 -11.61
C ASP A 72 13.48 11.20 -10.40
N ASN A 73 12.44 12.03 -10.58
CA ASN A 73 11.88 12.94 -9.57
C ASN A 73 10.50 12.53 -9.04
N ALA A 74 10.11 11.28 -9.25
CA ALA A 74 8.89 10.75 -8.66
C ALA A 74 9.06 10.55 -7.14
N TYR A 75 8.04 10.91 -6.35
CA TYR A 75 8.13 10.81 -4.88
C TYR A 75 6.77 10.62 -4.22
N ILE A 76 6.81 10.20 -2.96
CA ILE A 76 5.69 10.21 -2.03
C ILE A 76 6.04 11.04 -0.80
N ASP A 77 5.07 11.75 -0.26
CA ASP A 77 5.17 12.45 1.02
C ASP A 77 4.40 11.67 2.08
N ILE A 78 5.09 11.19 3.11
CA ILE A 78 4.48 10.54 4.25
C ILE A 78 4.13 11.62 5.28
N LYS A 79 2.82 11.88 5.43
CA LYS A 79 2.30 12.94 6.32
C LYS A 79 1.25 12.45 7.29
N GLN A 80 0.84 11.19 7.15
CA GLN A 80 -0.28 10.61 7.89
C GLN A 80 -0.20 9.10 7.97
N GLU A 81 -0.97 8.53 8.88
CA GLU A 81 -1.11 7.09 9.05
C GLU A 81 -2.58 6.71 9.30
N LEU A 82 -3.02 5.57 8.81
CA LEU A 82 -4.33 5.00 9.10
C LEU A 82 -4.20 4.01 10.26
N VAL A 83 -4.98 4.24 11.30
CA VAL A 83 -4.96 3.40 12.51
C VAL A 83 -6.37 3.10 13.02
N GLU A 84 -6.52 2.01 13.75
CA GLU A 84 -7.67 1.78 14.62
C GLU A 84 -7.39 2.39 16.00
N ALA A 85 -8.27 3.26 16.47
CA ALA A 85 -8.18 3.90 17.78
C ALA A 85 -9.41 3.57 18.62
N HIS A 86 -9.20 3.38 19.94
CA HIS A 86 -10.30 3.18 20.87
C HIS A 86 -11.05 4.51 21.06
N VAL A 87 -12.39 4.46 21.04
CA VAL A 87 -13.25 5.67 21.15
C VAL A 87 -12.90 6.51 22.36
N THR A 88 -12.75 5.89 23.53
CA THR A 88 -12.35 6.60 24.77
C THR A 88 -10.98 7.26 24.68
N SER A 89 -10.05 6.67 23.92
CA SER A 89 -8.73 7.28 23.72
C SER A 89 -8.79 8.52 22.84
N LEU A 90 -9.68 8.54 21.85
CA LEU A 90 -9.90 9.70 21.00
C LEU A 90 -10.52 10.86 21.79
N GLU A 91 -11.48 10.57 22.67
CA GLU A 91 -12.09 11.56 23.55
C GLU A 91 -11.08 12.19 24.50
N VAL A 92 -10.23 11.38 25.16
CA VAL A 92 -9.18 11.86 26.08
C VAL A 92 -8.12 12.72 25.37
N LEU A 93 -7.78 12.39 24.10
CA LEU A 93 -6.78 13.13 23.32
C LEU A 93 -7.37 14.34 22.59
N GLU A 94 -8.65 14.68 22.83
CA GLU A 94 -9.36 15.79 22.17
C GLU A 94 -9.21 15.79 20.64
N ASN A 95 -9.00 14.64 20.02
CA ASN A 95 -8.83 14.43 18.58
C ASN A 95 -7.77 15.34 17.89
N LYS A 96 -6.79 15.87 18.62
CA LYS A 96 -5.83 16.89 18.12
C LYS A 96 -5.09 16.50 16.85
N ASP A 97 -4.81 15.21 16.65
CA ASP A 97 -4.05 14.70 15.51
C ASP A 97 -4.92 14.01 14.47
N VAL A 98 -6.24 13.94 14.69
CA VAL A 98 -7.17 13.26 13.77
C VAL A 98 -7.42 14.17 12.57
N ILE A 99 -7.16 13.65 11.35
CA ILE A 99 -7.42 14.34 10.09
C ILE A 99 -8.81 13.97 9.58
N PHE A 100 -9.16 12.66 9.68
CA PHE A 100 -10.43 12.14 9.18
C PHE A 100 -10.85 10.88 9.95
N GLU A 101 -12.15 10.77 10.26
CA GLU A 101 -12.75 9.56 10.82
C GLU A 101 -13.53 8.83 9.73
N PHE A 102 -13.17 7.57 9.46
CA PHE A 102 -13.91 6.77 8.49
C PHE A 102 -15.23 6.29 9.06
N PRO A 103 -16.31 6.33 8.25
CA PRO A 103 -17.60 5.78 8.68
C PRO A 103 -17.47 4.26 8.91
N TYR A 104 -18.24 3.74 9.84
CA TYR A 104 -18.31 2.29 10.05
C TYR A 104 -18.84 1.61 8.80
N SER A 105 -18.16 0.56 8.34
CA SER A 105 -18.60 -0.24 7.20
C SER A 105 -19.84 -1.12 7.52
N ILE A 106 -20.12 -1.33 8.80
CA ILE A 106 -21.31 -2.02 9.31
C ILE A 106 -21.66 -1.39 10.65
N ASP A 107 -22.88 -0.94 10.83
CA ASP A 107 -23.42 -0.47 12.11
C ASP A 107 -23.47 -1.62 13.13
N LYS A 108 -22.36 -1.83 13.82
CA LYS A 108 -22.34 -2.68 15.02
C LYS A 108 -22.44 -1.75 16.22
N ALA A 109 -23.56 -1.75 16.88
CA ALA A 109 -23.91 -0.92 18.04
C ALA A 109 -22.91 -0.95 19.22
N ASN A 110 -21.92 -1.85 19.19
CA ASN A 110 -20.94 -2.07 20.27
C ASN A 110 -19.47 -1.95 19.82
N ARG A 111 -19.16 -1.26 18.72
CA ARG A 111 -17.75 -1.06 18.34
C ARG A 111 -17.08 -0.06 19.29
N LYS A 112 -16.02 -0.54 19.95
CA LYS A 112 -15.18 0.28 20.83
C LYS A 112 -14.04 0.99 20.09
N THR A 113 -13.86 0.71 18.79
CA THR A 113 -12.76 1.28 17.97
C THR A 113 -13.31 1.96 16.73
N LYS A 114 -12.64 3.04 16.31
CA LYS A 114 -12.85 3.73 15.05
C LYS A 114 -11.60 3.66 14.21
N THR A 115 -11.76 3.59 12.88
CA THR A 115 -10.66 3.76 11.94
C THR A 115 -10.50 5.24 11.65
N ILE A 116 -9.31 5.75 11.83
CA ILE A 116 -8.99 7.17 11.64
C ILE A 116 -7.75 7.34 10.77
N LEU A 117 -7.72 8.43 10.05
CA LEU A 117 -6.53 8.98 9.45
C LEU A 117 -6.00 10.05 10.39
N LYS A 118 -4.75 9.97 10.79
CA LYS A 118 -4.16 10.92 11.72
C LYS A 118 -2.74 11.31 11.32
N LYS A 119 -2.27 12.43 11.88
CA LYS A 119 -0.87 12.85 11.77
C LYS A 119 0.06 11.84 12.46
N PRO A 120 1.29 11.67 11.98
CA PRO A 120 2.29 10.87 12.67
C PRO A 120 2.56 11.43 14.07
N LYS A 121 2.98 10.53 14.97
CA LYS A 121 3.24 10.88 16.38
C LYS A 121 4.39 11.88 16.57
N THR A 122 5.31 11.96 15.62
CA THR A 122 6.48 12.86 15.64
C THR A 122 6.65 13.55 14.31
N GLU A 123 7.13 14.78 14.32
CA GLU A 123 7.45 15.54 13.10
C GLU A 123 8.51 14.84 12.24
N SER A 124 9.46 14.15 12.86
CA SER A 124 10.48 13.36 12.16
C SER A 124 9.92 12.18 11.34
N SER A 125 8.69 11.79 11.59
CA SER A 125 7.98 10.78 10.77
C SER A 125 7.42 11.37 9.48
N ILE A 126 7.29 12.70 9.38
CA ILE A 126 6.91 13.37 8.14
C ILE A 126 8.14 13.44 7.27
N ARG A 127 8.05 12.81 6.09
CA ARG A 127 9.21 12.68 5.21
C ARG A 127 8.82 12.50 3.75
N ARG A 128 9.70 12.93 2.85
CA ARG A 128 9.63 12.61 1.43
C ARG A 128 10.49 11.38 1.12
N ILE A 129 9.96 10.51 0.28
CA ILE A 129 10.66 9.33 -0.22
C ILE A 129 10.63 9.37 -1.74
N TRP A 130 11.80 9.34 -2.35
CA TRP A 130 11.95 9.25 -3.80
C TRP A 130 11.65 7.83 -4.25
N LEU A 131 10.84 7.71 -5.30
CA LEU A 131 10.40 6.42 -5.80
C LEU A 131 11.37 5.88 -6.86
N PRO A 132 11.73 4.60 -6.79
CA PRO A 132 12.30 3.92 -7.95
C PRO A 132 11.34 4.00 -9.14
N LYS A 133 11.86 4.22 -10.36
CA LYS A 133 11.03 4.28 -11.59
C LYS A 133 10.05 3.13 -11.70
N THR A 134 10.51 1.91 -11.42
CA THR A 134 9.66 0.71 -11.47
C THR A 134 8.43 0.84 -10.57
N LEU A 135 8.61 1.32 -9.32
CA LEU A 135 7.48 1.51 -8.40
C LEU A 135 6.57 2.65 -8.86
N ALA A 136 7.14 3.73 -9.40
CA ALA A 136 6.35 4.85 -9.91
C ALA A 136 5.44 4.42 -11.09
N TYR A 137 5.93 3.59 -12.01
CA TYR A 137 5.11 3.01 -13.09
C TYR A 137 4.04 2.05 -12.55
N ILE A 138 4.36 1.21 -11.57
CA ILE A 138 3.40 0.33 -10.89
C ILE A 138 2.27 1.16 -10.28
N LEU A 139 2.59 2.22 -9.55
CA LEU A 139 1.60 3.09 -8.93
C LEU A 139 0.75 3.84 -9.98
N LYS A 140 1.35 4.22 -11.11
CA LYS A 140 0.62 4.85 -12.21
C LYS A 140 -0.42 3.89 -12.81
N GLN A 141 -0.04 2.63 -13.05
CA GLN A 141 -0.94 1.59 -13.53
C GLN A 141 -2.04 1.30 -12.50
N TRP A 142 -1.68 1.16 -11.23
CA TRP A 142 -2.64 0.96 -10.14
C TRP A 142 -3.65 2.10 -10.02
N LYS A 143 -3.23 3.35 -10.26
CA LYS A 143 -4.13 4.49 -10.29
C LYS A 143 -5.17 4.37 -11.42
N GLN A 144 -4.76 3.90 -12.59
CA GLN A 144 -5.68 3.65 -13.71
C GLN A 144 -6.72 2.57 -13.36
N GLU A 145 -6.30 1.47 -12.75
CA GLU A 145 -7.22 0.41 -12.28
C GLU A 145 -8.23 0.96 -11.25
N GLN A 146 -7.81 1.84 -10.36
CA GLN A 146 -8.74 2.49 -9.42
C GLN A 146 -9.73 3.43 -10.12
N GLU A 147 -9.35 4.14 -11.17
CA GLU A 147 -10.29 4.95 -11.96
C GLU A 147 -11.32 4.07 -12.68
N GLU A 148 -10.93 2.89 -13.19
CA GLU A 148 -11.87 1.91 -13.74
C GLU A 148 -12.87 1.41 -12.69
N TYR A 149 -12.43 1.15 -11.45
CA TYR A 149 -13.33 0.83 -10.34
C TYR A 149 -14.27 2.00 -10.00
N LYS A 150 -13.79 3.24 -10.01
CA LYS A 150 -14.66 4.42 -9.81
C LYS A 150 -15.76 4.50 -10.86
N GLU A 151 -15.43 4.27 -12.13
CA GLU A 151 -16.40 4.23 -13.23
C GLU A 151 -17.41 3.08 -13.02
N TYR A 152 -16.94 1.89 -12.68
CA TYR A 152 -17.78 0.71 -12.47
C TYR A 152 -18.76 0.86 -11.30
N PHE A 153 -18.30 1.33 -10.15
CA PHE A 153 -19.12 1.50 -8.94
C PHE A 153 -19.92 2.82 -8.94
N GLY A 154 -19.53 3.80 -9.74
CA GLY A 154 -20.23 5.08 -9.86
C GLY A 154 -20.45 5.75 -8.50
N SER A 155 -21.72 6.05 -8.16
CA SER A 155 -22.08 6.71 -6.89
C SER A 155 -21.87 5.85 -5.63
N GLU A 156 -21.65 4.55 -5.78
CA GLU A 156 -21.35 3.66 -4.65
C GLU A 156 -19.89 3.65 -4.27
N TYR A 157 -19.00 4.14 -5.15
CA TYR A 157 -17.58 4.27 -4.86
C TYR A 157 -17.33 5.27 -3.74
N ARG A 158 -16.50 4.88 -2.77
CA ARG A 158 -16.13 5.72 -1.63
C ARG A 158 -14.75 6.31 -1.85
N ASP A 159 -14.69 7.47 -2.49
CA ASP A 159 -13.43 8.15 -2.76
C ASP A 159 -12.87 8.85 -1.52
N TYR A 160 -11.90 8.21 -0.89
CA TYR A 160 -11.10 8.78 0.20
C TYR A 160 -9.69 9.19 -0.23
N ASP A 161 -9.44 9.24 -1.53
CA ASP A 161 -8.12 9.54 -2.10
C ASP A 161 -7.02 8.53 -1.70
N LEU A 162 -7.37 7.36 -1.19
CA LEU A 162 -6.40 6.37 -0.70
C LEU A 162 -5.73 5.62 -1.86
N VAL A 163 -4.39 5.49 -1.78
CA VAL A 163 -3.61 4.64 -2.69
C VAL A 163 -3.94 3.16 -2.45
N VAL A 164 -4.13 2.77 -1.19
CA VAL A 164 -4.44 1.40 -0.80
C VAL A 164 -5.87 1.34 -0.28
N CYS A 165 -6.81 0.99 -1.16
CA CYS A 165 -8.23 0.84 -0.84
C CYS A 165 -8.80 -0.43 -1.46
N LEU A 166 -9.98 -0.83 -1.05
CA LEU A 166 -10.76 -1.91 -1.67
C LEU A 166 -11.31 -1.44 -3.03
N GLU A 167 -11.81 -2.36 -3.85
CA GLU A 167 -12.37 -2.08 -5.18
C GLU A 167 -13.49 -1.04 -5.14
N ASP A 168 -14.30 -1.01 -4.10
CA ASP A 168 -15.36 -0.03 -3.86
C ASP A 168 -14.87 1.29 -3.23
N GLY A 169 -13.55 1.50 -3.16
CA GLY A 169 -12.90 2.68 -2.61
C GLY A 169 -12.84 2.76 -1.09
N LYS A 170 -13.43 1.80 -0.37
CA LYS A 170 -13.36 1.77 1.09
C LYS A 170 -11.93 1.52 1.57
N PHE A 171 -11.62 2.06 2.76
CA PHE A 171 -10.33 1.79 3.38
C PHE A 171 -10.10 0.30 3.61
N CYS A 172 -8.85 -0.13 3.45
CA CYS A 172 -8.41 -1.49 3.71
C CYS A 172 -7.95 -1.64 5.16
N SER A 173 -8.32 -2.73 5.82
CA SER A 173 -7.85 -3.01 7.17
C SER A 173 -6.47 -3.70 7.15
N GLN A 174 -5.71 -3.52 8.24
CA GLN A 174 -4.42 -4.22 8.39
C GLN A 174 -4.55 -5.74 8.29
N SER A 175 -5.68 -6.31 8.72
CA SER A 175 -5.92 -7.75 8.67
C SER A 175 -6.04 -8.27 7.23
N VAL A 176 -6.63 -7.49 6.33
CA VAL A 176 -6.72 -7.82 4.89
C VAL A 176 -5.32 -7.89 4.29
N ILE A 177 -4.48 -6.86 4.54
CA ILE A 177 -3.11 -6.82 4.04
C ILE A 177 -2.28 -7.99 4.58
N ARG A 178 -2.36 -8.26 5.89
CA ARG A 178 -1.62 -9.39 6.50
C ARG A 178 -2.06 -10.73 5.94
N LYS A 179 -3.36 -10.93 5.69
CA LYS A 179 -3.90 -12.15 5.08
C LYS A 179 -3.44 -12.29 3.62
N GLY A 180 -3.55 -11.23 2.83
CA GLY A 180 -3.07 -11.19 1.45
C GLY A 180 -1.59 -11.51 1.36
N PHE A 181 -0.78 -10.89 2.22
CA PHE A 181 0.65 -11.17 2.28
C PHE A 181 0.97 -12.62 2.67
N LYS A 182 0.22 -13.18 3.63
CA LYS A 182 0.36 -14.60 3.97
C LYS A 182 0.07 -15.50 2.76
N ASN A 183 -1.00 -15.23 2.04
CA ASN A 183 -1.37 -15.99 0.83
C ASN A 183 -0.30 -15.88 -0.27
N LEU A 184 0.26 -14.67 -0.48
CA LEU A 184 1.37 -14.46 -1.43
C LEU A 184 2.61 -15.27 -1.03
N ALA A 185 2.96 -15.29 0.26
CA ALA A 185 4.08 -16.06 0.77
C ALA A 185 3.90 -17.56 0.56
N GLU A 186 2.72 -18.09 0.91
CA GLU A 186 2.37 -19.50 0.72
C GLU A 186 2.40 -19.90 -0.74
N ALA A 187 1.82 -19.10 -1.63
CA ALA A 187 1.81 -19.34 -3.06
C ALA A 187 3.22 -19.31 -3.69
N ALA A 188 4.10 -18.46 -3.15
CA ALA A 188 5.50 -18.41 -3.56
C ALA A 188 6.38 -19.50 -2.93
N GLY A 189 5.83 -20.40 -2.10
CA GLY A 189 6.58 -21.43 -1.39
C GLY A 189 7.59 -20.86 -0.37
N LEU A 190 7.33 -19.66 0.15
CA LEU A 190 8.23 -18.95 1.04
C LEU A 190 7.73 -18.97 2.48
N PRO A 191 8.63 -18.99 3.49
CA PRO A 191 8.22 -18.90 4.88
C PRO A 191 7.53 -17.54 5.12
N TYR A 192 6.44 -17.56 5.88
CA TYR A 192 5.76 -16.33 6.29
C TYR A 192 6.68 -15.45 7.14
N VAL A 193 6.83 -14.20 6.71
CA VAL A 193 7.56 -13.17 7.44
C VAL A 193 6.58 -12.06 7.81
N VAL A 194 6.60 -11.64 9.08
CA VAL A 194 5.71 -10.56 9.54
C VAL A 194 6.00 -9.27 8.78
N PHE A 195 4.97 -8.57 8.37
CA PHE A 195 5.04 -7.36 7.52
C PHE A 195 6.08 -6.33 8.02
N HIS A 196 6.25 -6.14 9.33
CA HIS A 196 7.25 -5.21 9.89
C HIS A 196 8.71 -5.63 9.71
N TYR A 197 8.99 -6.91 9.54
CA TYR A 197 10.37 -7.39 9.39
C TYR A 197 10.88 -7.32 7.96
N GLN A 198 10.03 -6.95 6.99
CA GLN A 198 10.42 -6.87 5.58
C GLN A 198 11.42 -5.76 5.31
N SER A 199 11.22 -4.59 5.91
CA SER A 199 12.16 -3.47 5.82
C SER A 199 13.50 -3.78 6.50
N ILE A 200 13.49 -4.52 7.62
CA ILE A 200 14.71 -4.95 8.31
C ILE A 200 15.45 -6.01 7.50
N LEU A 201 14.74 -6.96 6.90
CA LEU A 201 15.34 -7.98 6.03
C LEU A 201 15.97 -7.38 4.77
N TYR A 202 15.38 -6.29 4.23
CA TYR A 202 15.98 -5.59 3.10
C TYR A 202 17.33 -4.96 3.46
N ILE A 203 17.42 -4.28 4.61
CA ILE A 203 18.65 -3.64 5.09
C ILE A 203 19.76 -4.69 5.38
N LEU A 204 19.37 -5.87 5.88
CA LEU A 204 20.31 -6.94 6.21
C LEU A 204 20.73 -7.82 5.00
N LEU A 205 19.99 -7.76 3.88
CA LEU A 205 20.19 -8.64 2.74
C LEU A 205 20.70 -7.91 1.47
N VAL A 206 20.79 -6.59 1.51
CA VAL A 206 21.43 -5.79 0.45
C VAL A 206 22.83 -5.43 0.94
N PRO A 207 23.91 -5.89 0.26
CA PRO A 207 25.27 -5.50 0.58
C PRO A 207 25.53 -4.04 0.27
#